data_7fe1232dc1e69af2c7b437259c6d3634
#
_entry.id   7fe1232dc1e69af2c7b437259c6d3634
#
_cell.length_a   1.000
_cell.length_b   1.000
_cell.length_c   1.000
_cell.angle_alpha   90.00
_cell.angle_beta   90.00
_cell.angle_gamma   90.00
#
_symmetry.space_group_name_H-M   'P 1'
#
loop_
_entity.id
_entity.type
_entity.pdbx_description
1 polymer ?
#
loop_
_entity_poly.entity_id
_entity_poly.type
_entity_poly.pdbx_seq_one_letter_code
_entity_poly.pdbx_strand_id
1 'polypeptide(L)'
;MAETHWNKLGAYLKETQILGSIQNTLYWDQNTGMPKKGASWRSEQLTYIAKVLHERNSSEEFSNLIQSAKNELADIERNSDNQLFIKDKERNISLLLKEFNRERNLDPKLVESLAKAKSKGYESWQEAKEKSDFKIFLPFFEELVKLRIEEAKQISDQYSPWETLAQPFEPELTLKWLNKMFQPLKDTLPELIRGINKSKKYHWDLSLESQHNLCSQLLDEFGRDKDLVVVGKSPHPFSITLGPNDYRITTRIVEGE
;
A
#
# COMPACT_ATOMS: atom_id res chain seq x y z
N MET A 1 -10.91 -36.39 -7.47
CA MET A 1 -9.92 -36.18 -6.38
C MET A 1 -10.51 -35.17 -5.43
N ALA A 2 -10.44 -35.39 -4.13
CA ALA A 2 -10.91 -34.40 -3.15
C ALA A 2 -10.05 -33.11 -3.27
N GLU A 3 -10.70 -31.97 -3.16
CA GLU A 3 -10.01 -30.68 -3.18
C GLU A 3 -9.11 -30.55 -1.95
N THR A 4 -7.82 -30.20 -2.15
CA THR A 4 -6.84 -30.07 -1.06
C THR A 4 -7.14 -28.86 -0.20
N HIS A 5 -6.72 -28.85 1.06
CA HIS A 5 -6.84 -27.71 1.95
C HIS A 5 -6.08 -26.49 1.43
N TRP A 6 -4.92 -26.74 0.78
CA TRP A 6 -4.17 -25.69 0.09
C TRP A 6 -4.99 -25.02 -1.02
N ASN A 7 -5.72 -25.78 -1.82
CA ASN A 7 -6.54 -25.25 -2.90
C ASN A 7 -7.75 -24.44 -2.35
N LYS A 8 -8.36 -24.90 -1.28
CA LYS A 8 -9.43 -24.16 -0.59
C LYS A 8 -8.94 -22.81 -0.04
N LEU A 9 -7.77 -22.81 0.60
CA LEU A 9 -7.13 -21.58 1.04
C LEU A 9 -6.83 -20.65 -0.15
N GLY A 10 -6.32 -21.20 -1.27
CA GLY A 10 -6.06 -20.45 -2.50
C GLY A 10 -7.33 -19.82 -3.09
N ALA A 11 -8.46 -20.54 -3.10
CA ALA A 11 -9.75 -20.02 -3.54
C ALA A 11 -10.22 -18.85 -2.67
N TYR A 12 -10.13 -18.99 -1.34
CA TYR A 12 -10.48 -17.92 -0.40
C TYR A 12 -9.62 -16.67 -0.59
N LEU A 13 -8.31 -16.84 -0.75
CA LEU A 13 -7.37 -15.73 -1.01
C LEU A 13 -7.66 -15.05 -2.34
N LYS A 14 -8.01 -15.82 -3.38
CA LYS A 14 -8.39 -15.26 -4.69
C LYS A 14 -9.62 -14.36 -4.58
N GLU A 15 -10.66 -14.77 -3.88
CA GLU A 15 -11.84 -13.94 -3.65
C GLU A 15 -11.50 -12.67 -2.86
N THR A 16 -10.68 -12.77 -1.83
CA THR A 16 -10.19 -11.61 -1.06
C THR A 16 -9.39 -10.65 -1.95
N GLN A 17 -8.56 -11.19 -2.85
CA GLN A 17 -7.82 -10.39 -3.82
C GLN A 17 -8.74 -9.68 -4.82
N ILE A 18 -9.83 -10.31 -5.26
CA ILE A 18 -10.85 -9.67 -6.12
C ILE A 18 -11.48 -8.48 -5.40
N LEU A 19 -11.86 -8.63 -4.12
CA LEU A 19 -12.38 -7.52 -3.31
C LEU A 19 -11.35 -6.39 -3.18
N GLY A 20 -10.09 -6.73 -2.93
CA GLY A 20 -8.99 -5.76 -2.90
C GLY A 20 -8.80 -5.04 -4.24
N SER A 21 -8.96 -5.74 -5.36
CA SER A 21 -8.87 -5.12 -6.70
C SER A 21 -10.03 -4.14 -6.98
N ILE A 22 -11.21 -4.41 -6.46
CA ILE A 22 -12.35 -3.47 -6.49
C ILE A 22 -12.01 -2.22 -5.68
N GLN A 23 -11.45 -2.36 -4.47
CA GLN A 23 -10.97 -1.23 -3.67
C GLN A 23 -9.92 -0.41 -4.42
N ASN A 24 -8.96 -1.06 -5.06
CA ASN A 24 -7.92 -0.41 -5.88
C ASN A 24 -8.53 0.36 -7.06
N THR A 25 -9.58 -0.17 -7.70
CA THR A 25 -10.30 0.50 -8.79
C THR A 25 -10.99 1.78 -8.29
N LEU A 26 -11.63 1.72 -7.13
CA LEU A 26 -12.23 2.90 -6.48
C LEU A 26 -11.17 3.95 -6.12
N TYR A 27 -10.03 3.49 -5.62
CA TYR A 27 -8.89 4.35 -5.28
C TYR A 27 -8.28 5.00 -6.53
N TRP A 28 -8.09 4.23 -7.60
CA TRP A 28 -7.64 4.77 -8.89
C TRP A 28 -8.55 5.89 -9.39
N ASP A 29 -9.86 5.63 -9.44
CA ASP A 29 -10.83 6.61 -9.92
C ASP A 29 -10.86 7.86 -9.04
N GLN A 30 -10.77 7.72 -7.71
CA GLN A 30 -10.67 8.85 -6.77
C GLN A 30 -9.49 9.76 -7.07
N ASN A 31 -8.36 9.20 -7.51
CA ASN A 31 -7.13 9.94 -7.75
C ASN A 31 -7.02 10.49 -9.18
N THR A 32 -7.87 10.06 -10.12
CA THR A 32 -7.71 10.39 -11.55
C THR A 32 -8.94 11.04 -12.16
N GLY A 33 -10.09 10.38 -12.13
CA GLY A 33 -11.27 10.76 -12.93
C GLY A 33 -12.51 11.15 -12.13
N MET A 34 -12.54 10.93 -10.82
CA MET A 34 -13.72 11.17 -10.01
C MET A 34 -14.09 12.66 -9.93
N PRO A 35 -15.36 13.04 -10.18
CA PRO A 35 -15.83 14.42 -9.94
C PRO A 35 -15.69 14.81 -8.45
N LYS A 36 -15.23 16.03 -8.17
CA LYS A 36 -15.04 16.54 -6.79
C LYS A 36 -16.28 16.32 -5.89
N LYS A 37 -17.50 16.50 -6.41
CA LYS A 37 -18.74 16.29 -5.65
C LYS A 37 -19.07 14.82 -5.34
N GLY A 38 -18.39 13.87 -5.98
CA GLY A 38 -18.51 12.43 -5.73
C GLY A 38 -17.77 11.94 -4.48
N ALA A 39 -16.95 12.78 -3.87
CA ALA A 39 -16.01 12.42 -2.82
C ALA A 39 -16.68 11.83 -1.56
N SER A 40 -17.80 12.40 -1.11
CA SER A 40 -18.53 11.88 0.06
C SER A 40 -19.01 10.46 -0.16
N TRP A 41 -19.60 10.16 -1.32
CA TRP A 41 -20.06 8.80 -1.65
C TRP A 41 -18.88 7.82 -1.83
N ARG A 42 -17.79 8.28 -2.44
CA ARG A 42 -16.56 7.48 -2.53
C ARG A 42 -15.99 7.10 -1.17
N SER A 43 -16.02 8.03 -0.20
CA SER A 43 -15.62 7.74 1.17
C SER A 43 -16.44 6.61 1.79
N GLU A 44 -17.76 6.59 1.58
CA GLU A 44 -18.65 5.51 2.04
C GLU A 44 -18.31 4.17 1.35
N GLN A 45 -18.10 4.18 0.03
CA GLN A 45 -17.71 2.99 -0.73
C GLN A 45 -16.38 2.40 -0.23
N LEU A 46 -15.35 3.23 -0.03
CA LEU A 46 -14.04 2.79 0.45
C LEU A 46 -14.12 2.30 1.90
N THR A 47 -14.93 2.93 2.74
CA THR A 47 -15.14 2.49 4.12
C THR A 47 -15.83 1.13 4.17
N TYR A 48 -16.87 0.94 3.35
CA TYR A 48 -17.59 -0.33 3.29
C TYR A 48 -16.72 -1.49 2.81
N ILE A 49 -15.96 -1.28 1.71
CA ILE A 49 -15.09 -2.34 1.20
C ILE A 49 -13.93 -2.66 2.19
N ALA A 50 -13.41 -1.65 2.90
CA ALA A 50 -12.40 -1.86 3.93
C ALA A 50 -12.95 -2.72 5.09
N LYS A 51 -14.20 -2.50 5.50
CA LYS A 51 -14.89 -3.32 6.49
C LYS A 51 -15.01 -4.77 6.02
N VAL A 52 -15.52 -5.00 4.80
CA VAL A 52 -15.69 -6.36 4.25
C VAL A 52 -14.35 -7.10 4.16
N LEU A 53 -13.28 -6.41 3.73
CA LEU A 53 -11.93 -6.99 3.67
C LEU A 53 -11.41 -7.34 5.07
N HIS A 54 -11.61 -6.45 6.04
CA HIS A 54 -11.21 -6.70 7.43
C HIS A 54 -11.97 -7.90 8.03
N GLU A 55 -13.29 -7.96 7.87
CA GLU A 55 -14.10 -9.09 8.33
C GLU A 55 -13.62 -10.41 7.74
N ARG A 56 -13.26 -10.44 6.44
CA ARG A 56 -12.70 -11.64 5.81
C ARG A 56 -11.32 -12.00 6.37
N ASN A 57 -10.42 -11.02 6.45
CA ASN A 57 -9.02 -11.23 6.86
C ASN A 57 -8.88 -11.59 8.35
N SER A 58 -9.87 -11.24 9.18
CA SER A 58 -9.89 -11.55 10.62
C SER A 58 -10.84 -12.69 10.99
N SER A 59 -11.52 -13.34 10.02
CA SER A 59 -12.54 -14.35 10.25
C SER A 59 -11.99 -15.65 10.84
N GLU A 60 -12.82 -16.34 11.59
CA GLU A 60 -12.54 -17.70 12.07
C GLU A 60 -12.42 -18.70 10.90
N GLU A 61 -13.20 -18.51 9.83
CA GLU A 61 -13.10 -19.30 8.60
C GLU A 61 -11.69 -19.20 7.99
N PHE A 62 -11.14 -17.99 7.86
CA PHE A 62 -9.80 -17.79 7.35
C PHE A 62 -8.74 -18.44 8.23
N SER A 63 -8.86 -18.32 9.55
CA SER A 63 -7.99 -18.99 10.51
C SER A 63 -8.00 -20.51 10.32
N ASN A 64 -9.18 -21.11 10.18
CA ASN A 64 -9.35 -22.54 10.01
C ASN A 64 -8.77 -23.04 8.67
N LEU A 65 -8.93 -22.26 7.58
CA LEU A 65 -8.33 -22.58 6.28
C LEU A 65 -6.80 -22.57 6.34
N ILE A 66 -6.20 -21.56 6.98
CA ILE A 66 -4.74 -21.48 7.18
C ILE A 66 -4.25 -22.69 7.99
N GLN A 67 -4.91 -23.01 9.10
CA GLN A 67 -4.50 -24.11 9.96
C GLN A 67 -4.63 -25.47 9.26
N SER A 68 -5.69 -25.68 8.49
CA SER A 68 -5.92 -26.91 7.74
C SER A 68 -4.87 -27.10 6.63
N ALA A 69 -4.53 -26.03 5.90
CA ALA A 69 -3.46 -26.06 4.90
C ALA A 69 -2.08 -26.29 5.52
N LYS A 70 -1.83 -25.73 6.71
CA LYS A 70 -0.58 -25.97 7.46
C LYS A 70 -0.44 -27.42 7.87
N ASN A 71 -1.50 -28.04 8.38
CA ASN A 71 -1.49 -29.44 8.80
C ASN A 71 -1.29 -30.38 7.59
N GLU A 72 -1.96 -30.09 6.46
CA GLU A 72 -1.77 -30.85 5.20
C GLU A 72 -0.31 -30.82 4.72
N LEU A 73 0.37 -29.66 4.81
CA LEU A 73 1.79 -29.55 4.43
C LEU A 73 2.70 -30.36 5.35
N ALA A 74 2.47 -30.35 6.65
CA ALA A 74 3.24 -31.14 7.62
C ALA A 74 3.13 -32.65 7.38
N ASP A 75 1.99 -33.13 6.88
CA ASP A 75 1.79 -34.53 6.51
C ASP A 75 2.51 -34.91 5.17
N ILE A 76 2.57 -33.96 4.24
CA ILE A 76 3.29 -34.13 2.95
C ILE A 76 4.81 -34.13 3.17
N GLU A 77 5.35 -33.28 4.03
CA GLU A 77 6.78 -33.15 4.30
C GLU A 77 7.41 -34.48 4.77
N ARG A 78 6.65 -35.29 5.50
CA ARG A 78 7.08 -36.59 5.97
C ARG A 78 7.31 -37.64 4.85
N ASN A 79 6.75 -37.38 3.64
CA ASN A 79 6.64 -38.39 2.57
C ASN A 79 7.18 -37.93 1.20
N SER A 80 7.86 -36.79 1.07
CA SER A 80 8.14 -36.15 -0.24
C SER A 80 9.61 -35.78 -0.43
N ASP A 81 10.12 -36.03 -1.65
CA ASP A 81 11.44 -35.57 -2.13
C ASP A 81 11.47 -34.08 -2.56
N ASN A 82 10.34 -33.38 -2.56
CA ASN A 82 10.23 -32.00 -3.10
C ASN A 82 10.26 -30.92 -2.00
N GLN A 83 11.36 -30.89 -1.24
CA GLN A 83 11.55 -30.01 -0.07
C GLN A 83 11.46 -28.50 -0.39
N LEU A 84 11.88 -28.07 -1.60
CA LEU A 84 11.87 -26.64 -1.94
C LEU A 84 10.44 -26.08 -2.05
N PHE A 85 9.57 -26.80 -2.75
CA PHE A 85 8.17 -26.44 -2.92
C PHE A 85 7.38 -26.39 -1.60
N ILE A 86 7.73 -27.28 -0.67
CA ILE A 86 7.13 -27.32 0.67
C ILE A 86 7.56 -26.09 1.47
N LYS A 87 8.85 -25.74 1.46
CA LYS A 87 9.38 -24.54 2.16
C LYS A 87 8.74 -23.24 1.68
N ASP A 88 8.48 -23.09 0.39
CA ASP A 88 7.79 -21.93 -0.15
C ASP A 88 6.35 -21.81 0.39
N LYS A 89 5.63 -22.93 0.43
CA LYS A 89 4.28 -22.97 1.01
C LYS A 89 4.28 -22.68 2.51
N GLU A 90 5.21 -23.24 3.26
CA GLU A 90 5.38 -22.96 4.69
C GLU A 90 5.67 -21.48 4.95
N ARG A 91 6.53 -20.88 4.11
CA ARG A 91 6.81 -19.45 4.19
C ARG A 91 5.54 -18.63 3.93
N ASN A 92 4.76 -18.98 2.91
CA ASN A 92 3.49 -18.32 2.61
C ASN A 92 2.51 -18.44 3.79
N ILE A 93 2.36 -19.61 4.39
CA ILE A 93 1.51 -19.79 5.59
C ILE A 93 2.02 -18.94 6.75
N SER A 94 3.32 -18.87 6.97
CA SER A 94 3.90 -18.02 8.02
C SER A 94 3.56 -16.54 7.82
N LEU A 95 3.60 -16.04 6.58
CA LEU A 95 3.23 -14.67 6.24
C LEU A 95 1.73 -14.44 6.45
N LEU A 96 0.88 -15.35 5.97
CA LEU A 96 -0.57 -15.27 6.16
C LEU A 96 -0.96 -15.24 7.65
N LEU A 97 -0.30 -16.05 8.48
CA LEU A 97 -0.52 -16.05 9.93
C LEU A 97 -0.13 -14.72 10.58
N LYS A 98 0.97 -14.09 10.13
CA LYS A 98 1.37 -12.76 10.62
C LYS A 98 0.32 -11.71 10.28
N GLU A 99 -0.17 -11.70 9.03
CA GLU A 99 -1.22 -10.78 8.59
C GLU A 99 -2.54 -11.04 9.31
N PHE A 100 -2.98 -12.30 9.40
CA PHE A 100 -4.17 -12.67 10.13
C PHE A 100 -4.13 -12.20 11.59
N ASN A 101 -3.01 -12.46 12.29
CA ASN A 101 -2.87 -12.04 13.70
C ASN A 101 -2.87 -10.52 13.85
N ARG A 102 -2.34 -9.79 12.88
CA ARG A 102 -2.39 -8.33 12.84
C ARG A 102 -3.83 -7.83 12.67
N GLU A 103 -4.54 -8.36 11.68
CA GLU A 103 -5.91 -7.95 11.35
C GLU A 103 -6.92 -8.27 12.47
N ARG A 104 -6.83 -9.47 13.05
CA ARG A 104 -7.77 -9.88 14.12
C ARG A 104 -7.67 -9.06 15.41
N ASN A 105 -6.54 -8.38 15.63
CA ASN A 105 -6.34 -7.54 16.81
C ASN A 105 -6.98 -6.15 16.64
N LEU A 106 -7.41 -5.78 15.44
CA LEU A 106 -7.99 -4.48 15.15
C LEU A 106 -9.49 -4.47 15.40
N ASP A 107 -9.97 -3.44 16.11
CA ASP A 107 -11.40 -3.16 16.23
C ASP A 107 -11.96 -2.77 14.84
N PRO A 108 -13.04 -3.41 14.36
CA PRO A 108 -13.69 -3.06 13.09
C PRO A 108 -14.07 -1.58 12.98
N LYS A 109 -14.46 -0.94 14.07
CA LYS A 109 -14.76 0.50 14.09
C LYS A 109 -13.51 1.36 13.83
N LEU A 110 -12.35 0.92 14.31
CA LEU A 110 -11.09 1.60 14.03
C LEU A 110 -10.73 1.48 12.54
N VAL A 111 -10.92 0.31 11.92
CA VAL A 111 -10.70 0.08 10.50
C VAL A 111 -11.60 0.99 9.65
N GLU A 112 -12.90 1.07 9.98
CA GLU A 112 -13.84 1.98 9.31
C GLU A 112 -13.42 3.45 9.48
N SER A 113 -13.00 3.85 10.69
CA SER A 113 -12.56 5.23 10.98
C SER A 113 -11.29 5.59 10.21
N LEU A 114 -10.33 4.65 10.11
CA LEU A 114 -9.11 4.82 9.32
C LEU A 114 -9.41 4.98 7.83
N ALA A 115 -10.29 4.15 7.26
CA ALA A 115 -10.67 4.24 5.86
C ALA A 115 -11.32 5.60 5.55
N LYS A 116 -12.24 6.05 6.41
CA LYS A 116 -12.90 7.35 6.31
C LYS A 116 -11.93 8.51 6.46
N ALA A 117 -11.04 8.46 7.47
CA ALA A 117 -10.03 9.49 7.69
C ALA A 117 -9.03 9.60 6.53
N LYS A 118 -8.61 8.47 5.94
CA LYS A 118 -7.75 8.45 4.75
C LYS A 118 -8.42 9.14 3.55
N SER A 119 -9.69 8.81 3.27
CA SER A 119 -10.42 9.39 2.14
C SER A 119 -10.59 10.90 2.30
N LYS A 120 -11.08 11.36 3.45
CA LYS A 120 -11.25 12.78 3.76
C LYS A 120 -9.91 13.53 3.83
N GLY A 121 -8.89 12.89 4.41
CA GLY A 121 -7.54 13.43 4.46
C GLY A 121 -6.97 13.66 3.07
N TYR A 122 -7.20 12.75 2.13
CA TYR A 122 -6.77 12.91 0.76
C TYR A 122 -7.43 14.13 0.07
N GLU A 123 -8.73 14.30 0.22
CA GLU A 123 -9.46 15.45 -0.34
C GLU A 123 -8.95 16.78 0.22
N SER A 124 -8.83 16.87 1.54
CA SER A 124 -8.33 18.07 2.22
C SER A 124 -6.87 18.39 1.86
N TRP A 125 -6.04 17.33 1.65
CA TRP A 125 -4.68 17.49 1.18
C TRP A 125 -4.60 18.04 -0.24
N GLN A 126 -5.47 17.58 -1.15
CA GLN A 126 -5.53 18.12 -2.51
C GLN A 126 -5.88 19.62 -2.48
N GLU A 127 -6.89 20.00 -1.70
CA GLU A 127 -7.30 21.39 -1.54
C GLU A 127 -6.18 22.25 -0.91
N ALA A 128 -5.54 21.75 0.16
CA ALA A 128 -4.42 22.41 0.82
C ALA A 128 -3.24 22.63 -0.13
N LYS A 129 -2.94 21.64 -0.98
CA LYS A 129 -1.88 21.72 -1.99
C LYS A 129 -2.22 22.74 -3.08
N GLU A 130 -3.46 22.72 -3.59
CA GLU A 130 -3.94 23.67 -4.61
C GLU A 130 -3.86 25.11 -4.11
N LYS A 131 -4.21 25.35 -2.82
CA LYS A 131 -4.20 26.66 -2.17
C LYS A 131 -2.86 27.03 -1.50
N SER A 132 -1.88 26.11 -1.48
CA SER A 132 -0.63 26.25 -0.71
C SER A 132 -0.87 26.61 0.76
N ASP A 133 -1.93 26.06 1.37
CA ASP A 133 -2.34 26.31 2.76
C ASP A 133 -2.47 24.99 3.54
N PHE A 134 -1.44 24.67 4.32
CA PHE A 134 -1.41 23.45 5.15
C PHE A 134 -2.51 23.44 6.24
N LYS A 135 -3.01 24.58 6.67
CA LYS A 135 -4.04 24.65 7.73
C LYS A 135 -5.34 23.94 7.34
N ILE A 136 -5.62 23.86 6.03
CA ILE A 136 -6.77 23.12 5.51
C ILE A 136 -6.62 21.61 5.79
N PHE A 137 -5.43 21.07 5.66
CA PHE A 137 -5.14 19.64 5.86
C PHE A 137 -4.88 19.28 7.33
N LEU A 138 -4.33 20.21 8.12
CA LEU A 138 -3.86 19.94 9.48
C LEU A 138 -4.84 19.16 10.37
N PRO A 139 -6.13 19.53 10.51
CA PRO A 139 -7.07 18.80 11.39
C PRO A 139 -7.28 17.34 10.96
N PHE A 140 -7.29 17.07 9.65
CA PHE A 140 -7.43 15.71 9.11
C PHE A 140 -6.14 14.89 9.30
N PHE A 141 -4.99 15.55 9.21
CA PHE A 141 -3.70 14.94 9.47
C PHE A 141 -3.55 14.53 10.96
N GLU A 142 -3.95 15.43 11.87
CA GLU A 142 -3.93 15.14 13.32
C GLU A 142 -4.85 13.96 13.67
N GLU A 143 -6.06 13.93 13.10
CA GLU A 143 -6.99 12.80 13.28
C GLU A 143 -6.38 11.49 12.75
N LEU A 144 -5.80 11.52 11.55
CA LEU A 144 -5.16 10.34 10.96
C LEU A 144 -3.98 9.84 11.80
N VAL A 145 -3.14 10.73 12.32
CA VAL A 145 -2.02 10.36 13.22
C VAL A 145 -2.54 9.73 14.49
N LYS A 146 -3.59 10.29 15.10
CA LYS A 146 -4.22 9.73 16.32
C LYS A 146 -4.76 8.32 16.07
N LEU A 147 -5.48 8.10 14.97
CA LEU A 147 -6.02 6.79 14.61
C LEU A 147 -4.90 5.78 14.31
N ARG A 148 -3.81 6.22 13.68
CA ARG A 148 -2.63 5.37 13.43
C ARG A 148 -1.91 4.95 14.70
N ILE A 149 -1.81 5.83 15.69
CA ILE A 149 -1.27 5.49 17.00
C ILE A 149 -2.15 4.46 17.71
N GLU A 150 -3.47 4.62 17.60
CA GLU A 150 -4.44 3.65 18.16
C GLU A 150 -4.33 2.30 17.46
N GLU A 151 -4.26 2.25 16.15
CA GLU A 151 -4.01 1.04 15.36
C GLU A 151 -2.74 0.32 15.85
N ALA A 152 -1.64 1.04 16.01
CA ALA A 152 -0.39 0.45 16.47
C ALA A 152 -0.52 -0.20 17.87
N LYS A 153 -1.22 0.45 18.79
CA LYS A 153 -1.45 -0.07 20.14
C LYS A 153 -2.32 -1.34 20.17
N GLN A 154 -3.31 -1.43 19.27
CA GLN A 154 -4.13 -2.63 19.16
C GLN A 154 -3.37 -3.81 18.55
N ILE A 155 -2.41 -3.53 17.64
CA ILE A 155 -1.62 -4.59 17.01
C ILE A 155 -0.58 -5.17 17.96
N SER A 156 0.16 -4.32 18.68
CA SER A 156 1.24 -4.75 19.56
C SER A 156 1.58 -3.70 20.61
N ASP A 157 1.86 -4.16 21.82
CA ASP A 157 2.44 -3.39 22.92
C ASP A 157 3.96 -3.58 23.09
N GLN A 158 4.55 -4.50 22.30
CA GLN A 158 5.97 -4.84 22.36
C GLN A 158 6.88 -3.83 21.66
N TYR A 159 6.34 -3.09 20.70
CA TYR A 159 7.06 -2.13 19.87
C TYR A 159 6.50 -0.72 20.05
N SER A 160 7.32 0.28 19.76
CA SER A 160 6.79 1.64 19.63
C SER A 160 5.73 1.71 18.51
N PRO A 161 4.78 2.65 18.55
CA PRO A 161 3.78 2.78 17.50
C PRO A 161 4.37 2.87 16.09
N TRP A 162 5.50 3.56 15.95
CA TRP A 162 6.20 3.68 14.68
C TRP A 162 6.76 2.33 14.20
N GLU A 163 7.46 1.58 15.08
CA GLU A 163 8.00 0.26 14.75
C GLU A 163 6.89 -0.73 14.38
N THR A 164 5.77 -0.72 15.12
CA THR A 164 4.61 -1.56 14.82
C THR A 164 4.05 -1.27 13.42
N LEU A 165 3.93 -0.01 13.04
CA LEU A 165 3.41 0.40 11.73
C LEU A 165 4.43 0.21 10.60
N ALA A 166 5.72 0.14 10.91
CA ALA A 166 6.78 -0.12 9.93
C ALA A 166 6.87 -1.62 9.53
N GLN A 167 6.45 -2.56 10.40
CA GLN A 167 6.61 -4.00 10.17
C GLN A 167 6.05 -4.52 8.83
N PRO A 168 4.92 -4.05 8.28
CA PRO A 168 4.42 -4.49 6.97
C PRO A 168 5.31 -4.08 5.80
N PHE A 169 6.08 -3.00 5.95
CA PHE A 169 6.96 -2.45 4.91
C PHE A 169 8.37 -3.00 5.03
N GLU A 170 8.88 -3.09 6.24
CA GLU A 170 10.23 -3.57 6.55
C GLU A 170 10.15 -4.48 7.78
N PRO A 171 9.98 -5.80 7.59
CA PRO A 171 9.91 -6.76 8.68
C PRO A 171 11.17 -6.73 9.54
N GLU A 172 10.97 -6.80 10.87
CA GLU A 172 12.04 -6.82 11.88
C GLU A 172 12.81 -5.50 12.04
N LEU A 173 12.40 -4.42 11.34
CA LEU A 173 12.99 -3.09 11.51
C LEU A 173 12.76 -2.58 12.93
N THR A 174 13.85 -2.12 13.55
CA THR A 174 13.84 -1.48 14.87
C THR A 174 14.43 -0.07 14.80
N LEU A 175 13.95 0.83 15.66
CA LEU A 175 14.53 2.18 15.79
C LEU A 175 16.02 2.14 16.14
N LYS A 176 16.45 1.16 16.93
CA LYS A 176 17.84 0.96 17.30
C LYS A 176 18.70 0.68 16.06
N TRP A 177 18.26 -0.23 15.21
CA TRP A 177 18.98 -0.57 13.98
C TRP A 177 18.98 0.61 13.00
N LEU A 178 17.84 1.25 12.81
CA LEU A 178 17.68 2.40 11.93
C LEU A 178 18.60 3.56 12.35
N ASN A 179 18.62 3.90 13.64
CA ASN A 179 19.49 4.94 14.15
C ASN A 179 20.97 4.61 13.94
N LYS A 180 21.37 3.35 14.16
CA LYS A 180 22.75 2.90 13.90
C LYS A 180 23.13 3.08 12.43
N MET A 181 22.22 2.75 11.50
CA MET A 181 22.44 2.85 10.06
C MET A 181 22.51 4.32 9.58
N PHE A 182 21.61 5.17 10.09
CA PHE A 182 21.53 6.56 9.64
C PHE A 182 22.44 7.53 10.38
N GLN A 183 23.00 7.18 11.55
CA GLN A 183 23.85 8.10 12.32
C GLN A 183 25.05 8.61 11.50
N PRO A 184 25.84 7.76 10.81
CA PRO A 184 26.95 8.24 9.99
C PRO A 184 26.51 9.22 8.88
N LEU A 185 25.31 8.99 8.29
CA LEU A 185 24.76 9.88 7.27
C LEU A 185 24.34 11.23 7.88
N LYS A 186 23.72 11.23 9.05
CA LYS A 186 23.35 12.46 9.76
C LYS A 186 24.59 13.31 10.11
N ASP A 187 25.70 12.67 10.42
CA ASP A 187 26.94 13.35 10.80
C ASP A 187 27.67 13.92 9.57
N THR A 188 27.61 13.26 8.41
CA THR A 188 28.41 13.62 7.23
C THR A 188 27.64 14.43 6.18
N LEU A 189 26.37 14.10 5.92
CA LEU A 189 25.58 14.75 4.87
C LEU A 189 25.42 16.27 5.02
N PRO A 190 25.21 16.84 6.23
CA PRO A 190 25.10 18.30 6.38
C PRO A 190 26.34 19.06 5.93
N GLU A 191 27.55 18.52 6.17
CA GLU A 191 28.80 19.11 5.71
C GLU A 191 28.97 19.00 4.21
N LEU A 192 28.66 17.83 3.66
CA LEU A 192 28.68 17.62 2.21
C LEU A 192 27.75 18.59 1.48
N ILE A 193 26.50 18.73 1.95
CA ILE A 193 25.51 19.63 1.35
C ILE A 193 25.96 21.09 1.44
N ARG A 194 26.56 21.51 2.58
CA ARG A 194 27.10 22.85 2.71
C ARG A 194 28.28 23.13 1.78
N GLY A 195 29.07 22.11 1.49
CA GLY A 195 30.22 22.19 0.56
C GLY A 195 29.81 22.21 -0.92
N ILE A 196 28.58 21.87 -1.26
CA ILE A 196 28.11 21.90 -2.64
C ILE A 196 27.87 23.37 -3.05
N ASN A 197 28.69 23.88 -3.97
CA ASN A 197 28.43 25.16 -4.60
C ASN A 197 27.08 25.12 -5.29
N LYS A 198 26.27 26.21 -5.14
CA LYS A 198 24.96 26.33 -5.77
C LYS A 198 25.08 25.93 -7.24
N SER A 199 24.51 24.79 -7.60
CA SER A 199 24.43 24.35 -8.99
C SER A 199 23.72 25.42 -9.83
N LYS A 200 24.19 25.62 -11.07
CA LYS A 200 23.38 26.39 -12.04
C LYS A 200 22.01 25.75 -12.13
N LYS A 201 20.96 26.52 -11.86
CA LYS A 201 19.60 26.08 -12.16
C LYS A 201 19.49 25.92 -13.67
N TYR A 202 19.42 24.70 -14.14
CA TYR A 202 19.04 24.43 -15.53
C TYR A 202 17.53 24.60 -15.62
N HIS A 203 17.07 25.58 -16.40
CA HIS A 203 15.69 25.66 -16.83
C HIS A 203 15.54 24.80 -18.07
N TRP A 204 14.74 23.77 -17.96
CA TRP A 204 14.33 22.98 -19.11
C TRP A 204 13.11 23.68 -19.71
N ASP A 205 13.29 24.27 -20.88
CA ASP A 205 12.21 24.92 -21.62
C ASP A 205 11.48 23.87 -22.50
N LEU A 206 10.88 22.90 -21.82
CA LEU A 206 10.11 21.83 -22.44
C LEU A 206 8.62 22.10 -22.25
N SER A 207 7.87 22.20 -23.35
CA SER A 207 6.42 22.26 -23.29
C SER A 207 5.83 21.01 -22.63
N LEU A 208 4.63 21.13 -22.05
CA LEU A 208 3.91 19.99 -21.45
C LEU A 208 3.73 18.84 -22.46
N GLU A 209 3.51 19.17 -23.75
CA GLU A 209 3.39 18.18 -24.81
C GLU A 209 4.71 17.45 -25.06
N SER A 210 5.83 18.18 -25.12
CA SER A 210 7.16 17.57 -25.33
C SER A 210 7.53 16.64 -24.15
N GLN A 211 7.24 17.05 -22.91
CA GLN A 211 7.44 16.21 -21.72
C GLN A 211 6.60 14.93 -21.78
N HIS A 212 5.31 15.06 -22.16
CA HIS A 212 4.43 13.92 -22.30
C HIS A 212 4.91 12.94 -23.38
N ASN A 213 5.32 13.45 -24.53
CA ASN A 213 5.85 12.64 -25.64
C ASN A 213 7.14 11.93 -25.23
N LEU A 214 8.07 12.61 -24.55
CA LEU A 214 9.29 12.00 -24.03
C LEU A 214 8.98 10.87 -23.03
N CYS A 215 8.09 11.12 -22.05
CA CYS A 215 7.70 10.09 -21.11
C CYS A 215 7.05 8.88 -21.79
N SER A 216 6.22 9.12 -22.82
CA SER A 216 5.58 8.03 -23.57
C SER A 216 6.61 7.22 -24.38
N GLN A 217 7.57 7.88 -25.04
CA GLN A 217 8.66 7.21 -25.76
C GLN A 217 9.52 6.37 -24.81
N LEU A 218 9.91 6.92 -23.66
CA LEU A 218 10.68 6.17 -22.65
C LEU A 218 9.93 4.92 -22.18
N LEU A 219 8.63 5.03 -21.92
CA LEU A 219 7.83 3.86 -21.51
C LEU A 219 7.78 2.79 -22.62
N ASP A 220 7.67 3.22 -23.88
CA ASP A 220 7.67 2.30 -25.02
C ASP A 220 9.05 1.63 -25.21
N GLU A 221 10.16 2.37 -25.03
CA GLU A 221 11.53 1.84 -25.04
C GLU A 221 11.78 0.84 -23.90
N PHE A 222 11.16 1.05 -22.72
CA PHE A 222 11.21 0.09 -21.63
C PHE A 222 10.29 -1.14 -21.84
N GLY A 223 9.69 -1.27 -23.03
CA GLY A 223 8.89 -2.42 -23.39
C GLY A 223 7.47 -2.41 -22.82
N ARG A 224 6.89 -1.21 -22.61
CA ARG A 224 5.50 -1.12 -22.19
C ARG A 224 4.57 -1.84 -23.18
N ASP A 225 3.83 -2.81 -22.68
CA ASP A 225 2.69 -3.36 -23.38
C ASP A 225 1.47 -2.44 -23.16
N LYS A 226 0.98 -1.82 -24.25
CA LYS A 226 -0.14 -0.87 -24.21
C LYS A 226 -1.48 -1.53 -23.89
N ASP A 227 -1.58 -2.83 -24.08
CA ASP A 227 -2.77 -3.61 -23.73
C ASP A 227 -2.82 -3.97 -22.24
N LEU A 228 -1.67 -3.85 -21.53
CA LEU A 228 -1.54 -4.16 -20.11
C LEU A 228 -1.41 -2.91 -19.23
N VAL A 229 -0.86 -1.81 -19.75
CA VAL A 229 -0.48 -0.63 -18.95
C VAL A 229 -1.20 0.62 -19.42
N VAL A 230 -1.98 1.22 -18.53
CA VAL A 230 -2.61 2.53 -18.73
C VAL A 230 -1.85 3.61 -17.97
N VAL A 231 -1.56 4.72 -18.66
CA VAL A 231 -0.95 5.90 -18.06
C VAL A 231 -2.00 7.00 -17.89
N GLY A 232 -2.20 7.44 -16.65
CA GLY A 232 -3.13 8.51 -16.27
C GLY A 232 -2.40 9.73 -15.72
N LYS A 233 -3.17 10.72 -15.28
CA LYS A 233 -2.69 11.94 -14.59
C LYS A 233 -3.24 11.96 -13.17
N SER A 234 -2.42 12.36 -12.20
CA SER A 234 -2.86 12.53 -10.81
C SER A 234 -2.07 13.66 -10.12
N PRO A 235 -2.60 14.23 -9.02
CA PRO A 235 -1.91 15.24 -8.23
C PRO A 235 -0.57 14.78 -7.65
N HIS A 236 -0.43 13.48 -7.41
CA HIS A 236 0.80 12.82 -6.97
C HIS A 236 0.98 11.51 -7.73
N PRO A 237 2.08 11.35 -8.48
CA PRO A 237 2.33 10.13 -9.26
C PRO A 237 2.34 8.87 -8.40
N PHE A 238 1.70 7.82 -8.88
CA PHE A 238 1.70 6.51 -8.25
C PHE A 238 1.49 5.41 -9.29
N SER A 239 1.75 4.18 -8.90
CA SER A 239 1.39 2.98 -9.66
C SER A 239 0.49 2.08 -8.83
N ILE A 240 -0.40 1.36 -9.48
CA ILE A 240 -1.32 0.43 -8.83
C ILE A 240 -1.68 -0.70 -9.79
N THR A 241 -1.85 -1.90 -9.24
CA THR A 241 -2.37 -3.06 -9.96
C THR A 241 -3.84 -3.24 -9.63
N LEU A 242 -4.70 -3.28 -10.65
CA LEU A 242 -6.14 -3.49 -10.48
C LEU A 242 -6.53 -4.98 -10.61
N GLY A 243 -5.61 -5.78 -11.16
CA GLY A 243 -5.79 -7.20 -11.32
C GLY A 243 -4.73 -7.77 -12.28
N PRO A 244 -4.80 -9.07 -12.59
CA PRO A 244 -3.93 -9.64 -13.63
C PRO A 244 -4.12 -8.89 -14.95
N ASN A 245 -3.01 -8.48 -15.57
CA ASN A 245 -2.99 -7.76 -16.85
C ASN A 245 -3.65 -6.37 -16.84
N ASP A 246 -3.84 -5.75 -15.66
CA ASP A 246 -4.31 -4.37 -15.54
C ASP A 246 -3.41 -3.59 -14.58
N TYR A 247 -2.41 -2.92 -15.15
CA TYR A 247 -1.42 -2.11 -14.43
C TYR A 247 -1.64 -0.64 -14.74
N ARG A 248 -1.66 0.20 -13.72
CA ARG A 248 -1.95 1.62 -13.85
C ARG A 248 -0.80 2.44 -13.29
N ILE A 249 -0.37 3.44 -14.06
CA ILE A 249 0.67 4.38 -13.68
C ILE A 249 0.11 5.79 -13.85
N THR A 250 0.39 6.68 -12.93
CA THR A 250 0.06 8.09 -13.10
C THR A 250 1.32 8.92 -13.20
N THR A 251 1.23 9.98 -13.97
CA THR A 251 2.26 11.00 -14.10
C THR A 251 1.75 12.35 -13.64
N ARG A 252 2.67 13.20 -13.22
CA ARG A 252 2.43 14.63 -13.00
C ARG A 252 3.48 15.38 -13.81
N ILE A 253 3.03 16.08 -14.82
CA ILE A 253 3.88 16.91 -15.67
C ILE A 253 3.59 18.36 -15.33
N VAL A 254 4.63 19.14 -15.07
CA VAL A 254 4.56 20.54 -14.68
C VAL A 254 5.42 21.36 -15.63
N GLU A 255 4.91 22.52 -16.05
CA GLU A 255 5.64 23.41 -16.96
C GLU A 255 6.88 23.95 -16.27
N GLY A 256 8.04 23.82 -16.92
CA GLY A 256 9.32 24.34 -16.43
C GLY A 256 10.00 23.50 -15.31
N GLU A 257 9.49 22.30 -15.01
CA GLU A 257 10.13 21.33 -14.09
C GLU A 257 10.77 20.16 -14.85
#